data_6e130a1445aa96cf8c0470347f02781e
#
_entry.id   6e130a1445aa96cf8c0470347f02781e
#
_cell.length_a   1.000
_cell.length_b   1.000
_cell.length_c   1.000
_cell.angle_alpha   90.00
_cell.angle_beta   90.00
_cell.angle_gamma   90.00
#
_symmetry.space_group_name_H-M   'P 1'
#
loop_
_entity.id
_entity.type
_entity.pdbx_description
1 polymer ?
#
loop_
_entity_poly.entity_id
_entity_poly.type
_entity_poly.pdbx_seq_one_letter_code
_entity_poly.pdbx_strand_id
1 'polypeptide(L)'
;MKGDKKVIDHLNQALKNELTAINQYFLHSRMYKDWGIKQLAEKEYEESLDEMKHADQLIERILFLEGLPNLQTLGKLRIGEHTHEMLQCDLELEMEATSDLQEAIAYSEKTKDYVSRELFDSILKSEEEHIDWLETQLNLIDKMGIENYIQHQS
;
A
#
# COMPACT_ATOMS: atom_id res chain seq x y z
N MET A 1 25.69 -9.24 2.36
CA MET A 1 25.43 -10.71 2.46
C MET A 1 24.61 -11.15 1.25
N LYS A 2 25.07 -12.18 0.58
CA LYS A 2 24.38 -12.63 -0.63
C LYS A 2 23.06 -13.32 -0.29
N GLY A 3 21.96 -12.82 -0.84
CA GLY A 3 20.62 -13.34 -0.57
C GLY A 3 20.13 -14.31 -1.63
N ASP A 4 19.03 -15.00 -1.29
CA ASP A 4 18.32 -15.86 -2.24
C ASP A 4 17.68 -15.01 -3.34
N LYS A 5 17.86 -15.41 -4.60
CA LYS A 5 17.36 -14.62 -5.74
C LYS A 5 15.85 -14.43 -5.71
N LYS A 6 15.09 -15.45 -5.33
CA LYS A 6 13.62 -15.34 -5.27
C LYS A 6 13.15 -14.47 -4.10
N VAL A 7 13.89 -14.44 -2.99
CA VAL A 7 13.59 -13.50 -1.91
C VAL A 7 13.76 -12.08 -2.42
N ILE A 8 14.85 -11.81 -3.15
CA ILE A 8 15.08 -10.49 -3.75
C ILE A 8 13.95 -10.14 -4.75
N ASP A 9 13.51 -11.11 -5.54
CA ASP A 9 12.38 -10.91 -6.46
C ASP A 9 11.10 -10.55 -5.71
N HIS A 10 10.81 -11.22 -4.59
CA HIS A 10 9.66 -10.90 -3.74
C HIS A 10 9.79 -9.50 -3.10
N LEU A 11 10.99 -9.13 -2.67
CA LEU A 11 11.24 -7.79 -2.14
C LEU A 11 10.99 -6.72 -3.21
N ASN A 12 11.45 -6.95 -4.44
CA ASN A 12 11.21 -6.04 -5.55
C ASN A 12 9.73 -6.01 -5.97
N GLN A 13 9.01 -7.12 -5.87
CA GLN A 13 7.57 -7.12 -6.13
C GLN A 13 6.83 -6.29 -5.08
N ALA A 14 7.18 -6.45 -3.81
CA ALA A 14 6.62 -5.62 -2.74
C ALA A 14 6.96 -4.14 -2.96
N LEU A 15 8.19 -3.84 -3.34
CA LEU A 15 8.64 -2.47 -3.63
C LEU A 15 7.81 -1.86 -4.77
N LYS A 16 7.57 -2.61 -5.84
CA LYS A 16 6.72 -2.17 -6.94
C LYS A 16 5.31 -1.80 -6.44
N ASN A 17 4.73 -2.62 -5.58
CA ASN A 17 3.41 -2.36 -5.01
C ASN A 17 3.42 -1.11 -4.13
N GLU A 18 4.46 -0.92 -3.31
CA GLU A 18 4.58 0.27 -2.45
C GLU A 18 4.75 1.54 -3.27
N LEU A 19 5.59 1.53 -4.31
CA LEU A 19 5.79 2.68 -5.18
C LEU A 19 4.50 3.04 -5.93
N THR A 20 3.76 2.05 -6.37
CA THR A 20 2.45 2.24 -7.00
C THR A 20 1.46 2.88 -6.03
N ALA A 21 1.41 2.37 -4.80
CA ALA A 21 0.53 2.88 -3.74
C ALA A 21 0.88 4.33 -3.36
N ILE A 22 2.17 4.65 -3.25
CA ILE A 22 2.63 6.02 -2.97
C ILE A 22 2.03 6.99 -4.00
N ASN A 23 2.15 6.66 -5.27
CA ASN A 23 1.66 7.51 -6.35
C ASN A 23 0.14 7.62 -6.34
N GLN A 24 -0.56 6.50 -6.17
CA GLN A 24 -2.03 6.48 -6.16
C GLN A 24 -2.60 7.28 -4.99
N TYR A 25 -2.10 7.03 -3.79
CA TYR A 25 -2.60 7.70 -2.58
C TYR A 25 -2.26 9.18 -2.59
N PHE A 26 -1.07 9.53 -3.08
CA PHE A 26 -0.70 10.93 -3.19
C PHE A 26 -1.63 11.69 -4.14
N LEU A 27 -1.91 11.13 -5.32
CA LEU A 27 -2.83 11.77 -6.26
C LEU A 27 -4.24 11.85 -5.67
N HIS A 28 -4.76 10.77 -5.10
CA HIS A 28 -6.08 10.79 -4.43
C HIS A 28 -6.12 11.85 -3.33
N SER A 29 -5.06 11.98 -2.53
CA SER A 29 -4.96 13.02 -1.50
C SER A 29 -5.14 14.41 -2.08
N ARG A 30 -4.45 14.70 -3.18
CA ARG A 30 -4.52 16.03 -3.82
C ARG A 30 -5.90 16.28 -4.44
N MET A 31 -6.53 15.25 -5.00
CA MET A 31 -7.89 15.35 -5.52
C MET A 31 -8.89 15.66 -4.41
N TYR A 32 -8.83 14.96 -3.28
CA TYR A 32 -9.67 15.26 -2.12
C TYR A 32 -9.45 16.68 -1.61
N LYS A 33 -8.20 17.13 -1.56
CA LYS A 33 -7.88 18.48 -1.13
C LYS A 33 -8.50 19.52 -2.05
N ASP A 34 -8.42 19.30 -3.35
CA ASP A 34 -9.01 20.19 -4.36
C ASP A 34 -10.53 20.27 -4.20
N TRP A 35 -11.17 19.18 -3.80
CA TRP A 35 -12.63 19.13 -3.58
C TRP A 35 -13.07 19.61 -2.20
N GLY A 36 -12.13 19.96 -1.32
CA GLY A 36 -12.44 20.42 0.03
C GLY A 36 -12.76 19.31 1.02
N ILE A 37 -12.45 18.06 0.70
CA ILE A 37 -12.68 16.89 1.57
C ILE A 37 -11.42 16.68 2.41
N LYS A 38 -11.23 17.51 3.40
CA LYS A 38 -9.95 17.66 4.13
C LYS A 38 -9.52 16.40 4.88
N GLN A 39 -10.43 15.74 5.56
CA GLN A 39 -10.08 14.57 6.37
C GLN A 39 -9.58 13.42 5.51
N LEU A 40 -10.23 13.16 4.37
CA LEU A 40 -9.77 12.14 3.45
C LEU A 40 -8.45 12.53 2.79
N ALA A 41 -8.26 13.81 2.48
CA ALA A 41 -7.00 14.30 1.93
C ALA A 41 -5.84 14.05 2.89
N GLU A 42 -6.02 14.34 4.16
CA GLU A 42 -5.02 14.10 5.19
C GLU A 42 -4.73 12.61 5.38
N LYS A 43 -5.76 11.78 5.41
CA LYS A 43 -5.61 10.33 5.57
C LYS A 43 -4.83 9.71 4.41
N GLU A 44 -5.20 10.05 3.18
CA GLU A 44 -4.49 9.55 1.99
C GLU A 44 -3.04 10.03 1.95
N TYR A 45 -2.78 11.25 2.38
CA TYR A 45 -1.42 11.78 2.45
C TYR A 45 -0.58 10.99 3.45
N GLU A 46 -1.12 10.73 4.64
CA GLU A 46 -0.46 9.91 5.66
C GLU A 46 -0.17 8.50 5.16
N GLU A 47 -1.13 7.88 4.47
CA GLU A 47 -0.95 6.55 3.89
C GLU A 47 0.16 6.55 2.84
N SER A 48 0.23 7.59 2.01
CA SER A 48 1.32 7.72 1.03
C SER A 48 2.68 7.78 1.70
N LEU A 49 2.78 8.50 2.82
CA LEU A 49 4.03 8.58 3.60
C LEU A 49 4.38 7.25 4.27
N ASP A 50 3.39 6.52 4.78
CA ASP A 50 3.61 5.20 5.37
C ASP A 50 4.14 4.22 4.34
N GLU A 51 3.59 4.24 3.12
CA GLU A 51 4.08 3.41 2.02
C GLU A 51 5.52 3.78 1.64
N MET A 52 5.90 5.05 1.74
CA MET A 52 7.28 5.47 1.52
C MET A 52 8.25 4.89 2.55
N LYS A 53 7.83 4.79 3.81
CA LYS A 53 8.63 4.14 4.85
C LYS A 53 8.81 2.66 4.56
N HIS A 54 7.78 1.99 4.08
CA HIS A 54 7.87 0.59 3.67
C HIS A 54 8.84 0.43 2.50
N ALA A 55 8.76 1.31 1.50
CA ALA A 55 9.67 1.30 0.35
C ALA A 55 11.13 1.45 0.81
N ASP A 56 11.40 2.36 1.75
CA ASP A 56 12.72 2.56 2.32
C ASP A 56 13.27 1.27 2.94
N GLN A 57 12.46 0.61 3.77
CA GLN A 57 12.85 -0.65 4.43
C GLN A 57 13.10 -1.77 3.41
N LEU A 58 12.29 -1.86 2.37
CA LEU A 58 12.46 -2.86 1.31
C LEU A 58 13.75 -2.62 0.53
N ILE A 59 14.05 -1.37 0.19
CA ILE A 59 15.28 -0.99 -0.50
C ILE A 59 16.50 -1.37 0.34
N GLU A 60 16.50 -1.03 1.63
CA GLU A 60 17.60 -1.37 2.53
C GLU A 60 17.84 -2.88 2.57
N ARG A 61 16.77 -3.67 2.66
CA ARG A 61 16.88 -5.13 2.71
C ARG A 61 17.44 -5.70 1.40
N ILE A 62 16.96 -5.20 0.26
CA ILE A 62 17.46 -5.63 -1.06
C ILE A 62 18.95 -5.35 -1.18
N LEU A 63 19.39 -4.15 -0.80
CA LEU A 63 20.82 -3.76 -0.85
C LEU A 63 21.67 -4.62 0.09
N PHE A 64 21.18 -4.89 1.29
CA PHE A 64 21.86 -5.77 2.24
C PHE A 64 22.07 -7.18 1.66
N LEU A 65 21.09 -7.67 0.91
CA LEU A 65 21.16 -8.99 0.27
C LEU A 65 21.91 -8.97 -1.07
N GLU A 66 22.57 -7.86 -1.41
CA GLU A 66 23.34 -7.66 -2.64
C GLU A 66 22.48 -7.72 -3.91
N GLY A 67 21.21 -7.37 -3.78
CA GLY A 67 20.30 -7.22 -4.90
C GLY A 67 20.27 -5.78 -5.43
N LEU A 68 19.58 -5.57 -6.53
CA LEU A 68 19.37 -4.25 -7.14
C LEU A 68 17.90 -3.83 -6.96
N PRO A 69 17.63 -2.78 -6.16
CA PRO A 69 16.25 -2.29 -6.03
C PRO A 69 15.74 -1.74 -7.36
N ASN A 70 14.53 -2.16 -7.74
CA ASN A 70 13.89 -1.71 -8.97
C ASN A 70 12.88 -0.60 -8.65
N LEU A 71 13.26 0.66 -8.94
CA LEU A 71 12.40 1.82 -8.75
C LEU A 71 11.72 2.28 -10.05
N GLN A 72 12.00 1.63 -11.18
CA GLN A 72 11.45 2.02 -12.47
C GLN A 72 10.12 1.35 -12.77
N THR A 73 9.93 0.11 -12.33
CA THR A 73 8.71 -0.63 -12.64
C THR A 73 7.62 -0.26 -11.65
N LEU A 74 6.53 0.29 -12.19
CA LEU A 74 5.32 0.58 -11.42
C LEU A 74 4.20 -0.32 -11.89
N GLY A 75 3.27 -0.62 -10.99
CA GLY A 75 2.03 -1.28 -11.34
C GLY A 75 1.03 -0.28 -11.93
N LYS A 76 -0.12 -0.79 -12.35
CA LYS A 76 -1.18 0.04 -12.87
C LYS A 76 -1.77 0.90 -11.74
N LEU A 77 -1.86 2.21 -11.97
CA LEU A 77 -2.58 3.11 -11.08
C LEU A 77 -4.09 2.94 -11.30
N ARG A 78 -4.82 2.88 -10.20
CA ARG A 78 -6.28 2.80 -10.20
C ARG A 78 -6.80 4.10 -9.61
N ILE A 79 -6.93 5.12 -10.45
CA ILE A 79 -7.37 6.44 -10.02
C ILE A 79 -8.88 6.53 -10.17
N GLY A 80 -9.56 6.77 -9.05
CA GLY A 80 -11.01 6.96 -9.05
C GLY A 80 -11.39 8.38 -9.47
N GLU A 81 -12.62 8.53 -9.94
CA GLU A 81 -13.15 9.82 -10.38
C GLU A 81 -14.04 10.48 -9.32
N HIS A 82 -14.49 9.72 -8.32
CA HIS A 82 -15.28 10.20 -7.20
C HIS A 82 -14.93 9.42 -5.94
N THR A 83 -15.35 9.94 -4.79
CA THR A 83 -14.94 9.44 -3.48
C THR A 83 -15.14 7.95 -3.28
N HIS A 84 -16.31 7.42 -3.59
CA HIS A 84 -16.60 5.99 -3.41
C HIS A 84 -15.68 5.13 -4.27
N GLU A 85 -15.51 5.50 -5.54
CA GLU A 85 -14.63 4.78 -6.46
C GLU A 85 -13.17 4.84 -6.02
N MET A 86 -12.73 6.00 -5.54
CA MET A 86 -11.35 6.16 -5.07
C MET A 86 -11.05 5.24 -3.89
N LEU A 87 -11.97 5.11 -2.94
CA LEU A 87 -11.83 4.20 -1.82
C LEU A 87 -11.83 2.73 -2.27
N GLN A 88 -12.67 2.38 -3.24
CA GLN A 88 -12.67 1.04 -3.83
C GLN A 88 -11.37 0.73 -4.57
N CYS A 89 -10.86 1.68 -5.34
CA CYS A 89 -9.57 1.54 -6.03
C CYS A 89 -8.43 1.31 -5.05
N ASP A 90 -8.43 2.04 -3.94
CA ASP A 90 -7.41 1.87 -2.90
C ASP A 90 -7.52 0.49 -2.25
N LEU A 91 -8.74 0.03 -1.97
CA LEU A 91 -8.96 -1.31 -1.40
C LEU A 91 -8.47 -2.42 -2.34
N GLU A 92 -8.77 -2.32 -3.62
CA GLU A 92 -8.31 -3.29 -4.62
C GLU A 92 -6.78 -3.36 -4.68
N LEU A 93 -6.12 -2.21 -4.63
CA LEU A 93 -4.66 -2.14 -4.63
C LEU A 93 -4.07 -2.82 -3.39
N GLU A 94 -4.65 -2.56 -2.21
CA GLU A 94 -4.20 -3.16 -0.95
C GLU A 94 -4.43 -4.68 -0.93
N MET A 95 -5.55 -5.17 -1.44
CA MET A 95 -5.84 -6.59 -1.51
C MET A 95 -4.83 -7.33 -2.39
N GLU A 96 -4.44 -6.74 -3.50
CA GLU A 96 -3.41 -7.29 -4.37
C GLU A 96 -2.04 -7.30 -3.69
N ALA A 97 -1.69 -6.21 -3.02
CA ALA A 97 -0.44 -6.10 -2.27
C ALA A 97 -0.35 -7.14 -1.15
N THR A 98 -1.44 -7.36 -0.40
CA THR A 98 -1.44 -8.35 0.67
C THR A 98 -1.28 -9.77 0.15
N SER A 99 -1.85 -10.09 -1.00
CA SER A 99 -1.67 -11.39 -1.64
C SER A 99 -0.20 -11.64 -1.98
N ASP A 100 0.47 -10.64 -2.55
CA ASP A 100 1.90 -10.74 -2.87
C ASP A 100 2.77 -10.87 -1.61
N LEU A 101 2.41 -10.16 -0.54
CA LEU A 101 3.13 -10.25 0.74
C LEU A 101 2.98 -11.63 1.37
N GLN A 102 1.80 -12.24 1.30
CA GLN A 102 1.56 -13.59 1.82
C GLN A 102 2.44 -14.62 1.11
N GLU A 103 2.57 -14.52 -0.21
CA GLU A 103 3.45 -15.38 -0.98
C GLU A 103 4.93 -15.16 -0.61
N ALA A 104 5.32 -13.90 -0.44
CA ALA A 104 6.68 -13.54 -0.04
C ALA A 104 7.03 -14.10 1.34
N ILE A 105 6.10 -14.01 2.29
CA ILE A 105 6.26 -14.57 3.64
C ILE A 105 6.45 -16.07 3.58
N ALA A 106 5.58 -16.78 2.85
CA ALA A 106 5.66 -18.22 2.74
C ALA A 106 6.99 -18.69 2.14
N TYR A 107 7.46 -18.01 1.10
CA TYR A 107 8.74 -18.34 0.47
C TYR A 107 9.93 -18.04 1.40
N SER A 108 9.91 -16.91 2.08
CA SER A 108 10.97 -16.50 3.00
C SER A 108 11.06 -17.46 4.19
N GLU A 109 9.93 -17.94 4.70
CA GLU A 109 9.87 -18.97 5.76
C GLU A 109 10.51 -20.25 5.27
N LYS A 110 10.16 -20.70 4.08
CA LYS A 110 10.67 -21.93 3.47
C LYS A 110 12.20 -21.89 3.30
N THR A 111 12.75 -20.75 2.91
CA THR A 111 14.18 -20.57 2.69
C THR A 111 14.93 -20.15 3.95
N LYS A 112 14.22 -20.02 5.08
CA LYS A 112 14.78 -19.61 6.37
C LYS A 112 15.36 -18.19 6.39
N ASP A 113 14.89 -17.32 5.50
CA ASP A 113 15.18 -15.90 5.58
C ASP A 113 14.16 -15.25 6.50
N TYR A 114 14.34 -15.46 7.80
CA TYR A 114 13.40 -14.99 8.81
C TYR A 114 13.37 -13.48 8.95
N VAL A 115 14.45 -12.79 8.63
CA VAL A 115 14.52 -11.33 8.70
C VAL A 115 13.69 -10.70 7.58
N SER A 116 13.80 -11.21 6.35
CA SER A 116 12.94 -10.77 5.25
C SER A 116 11.49 -11.11 5.53
N ARG A 117 11.21 -12.32 6.06
CA ARG A 117 9.86 -12.72 6.46
C ARG A 117 9.26 -11.73 7.47
N GLU A 118 10.04 -11.34 8.48
CA GLU A 118 9.59 -10.40 9.50
C GLU A 118 9.29 -9.02 8.90
N LEU A 119 10.11 -8.55 7.96
CA LEU A 119 9.85 -7.30 7.24
C LEU A 119 8.55 -7.38 6.46
N PHE A 120 8.34 -8.44 5.68
CA PHE A 120 7.08 -8.63 4.96
C PHE A 120 5.88 -8.71 5.91
N ASP A 121 6.05 -9.38 7.04
CA ASP A 121 4.99 -9.52 8.04
C ASP A 121 4.60 -8.16 8.63
N SER A 122 5.57 -7.32 8.94
CA SER A 122 5.32 -5.98 9.47
C SER A 122 4.58 -5.11 8.46
N ILE A 123 4.93 -5.20 7.19
CA ILE A 123 4.25 -4.48 6.11
C ILE A 123 2.83 -5.02 5.93
N LEU A 124 2.65 -6.34 5.92
CA LEU A 124 1.34 -6.97 5.82
C LEU A 124 0.41 -6.50 6.93
N LYS A 125 0.90 -6.43 8.15
CA LYS A 125 0.11 -5.96 9.29
C LYS A 125 -0.36 -4.52 9.07
N SER A 126 0.51 -3.64 8.59
CA SER A 126 0.17 -2.26 8.26
C SER A 126 -0.89 -2.19 7.15
N GLU A 127 -0.74 -3.04 6.11
CA GLU A 127 -1.70 -3.07 5.00
C GLU A 127 -3.07 -3.59 5.46
N GLU A 128 -3.11 -4.56 6.38
CA GLU A 128 -4.37 -5.05 6.94
C GLU A 128 -5.09 -3.96 7.73
N GLU A 129 -4.37 -3.15 8.48
CA GLU A 129 -4.96 -1.99 9.18
C GLU A 129 -5.57 -1.01 8.19
N HIS A 130 -4.90 -0.76 7.07
CA HIS A 130 -5.41 0.12 6.03
C HIS A 130 -6.65 -0.47 5.34
N ILE A 131 -6.63 -1.77 5.06
CA ILE A 131 -7.80 -2.49 4.52
C ILE A 131 -9.00 -2.33 5.45
N ASP A 132 -8.81 -2.53 6.74
CA ASP A 132 -9.87 -2.39 7.73
C ASP A 132 -10.45 -0.96 7.71
N TRP A 133 -9.59 0.04 7.65
CA TRP A 133 -10.04 1.42 7.55
C TRP A 133 -10.84 1.66 6.26
N LEU A 134 -10.36 1.18 5.11
CA LEU A 134 -11.04 1.34 3.82
C LEU A 134 -12.42 0.66 3.83
N GLU A 135 -12.50 -0.55 4.33
CA GLU A 135 -13.76 -1.29 4.44
C GLU A 135 -14.74 -0.57 5.36
N THR A 136 -14.24 0.01 6.46
CA THR A 136 -15.04 0.81 7.37
C THR A 136 -15.62 2.05 6.67
N GLN A 137 -14.81 2.75 5.87
CA GLN A 137 -15.28 3.92 5.12
C GLN A 137 -16.38 3.54 4.12
N LEU A 138 -16.18 2.47 3.37
CA LEU A 138 -17.17 1.99 2.40
C LEU A 138 -18.49 1.60 3.09
N ASN A 139 -18.41 0.97 4.25
CA ASN A 139 -19.59 0.63 5.04
C ASN A 139 -20.31 1.88 5.55
N LEU A 140 -19.58 2.90 5.98
CA LEU A 140 -20.17 4.17 6.42
C LEU A 140 -20.89 4.87 5.26
N ILE A 141 -20.34 4.84 4.06
CA ILE A 141 -20.99 5.39 2.88
C ILE A 141 -22.34 4.70 2.64
N ASP A 142 -22.37 3.37 2.73
CA ASP A 142 -23.60 2.60 2.56
C ASP A 142 -24.67 2.96 3.61
N LYS A 143 -24.24 3.23 4.84
CA LYS A 143 -25.16 3.52 5.95
C LYS A 143 -25.66 4.94 5.95
N MET A 144 -24.81 5.92 5.67
CA MET A 144 -25.16 7.33 5.82
C MET A 144 -25.42 8.04 4.48
N GLY A 145 -25.13 7.39 3.36
CA GLY A 145 -25.21 7.98 2.03
C GLY A 145 -23.97 8.81 1.71
N ILE A 146 -23.65 8.92 0.42
CA ILE A 146 -22.40 9.55 -0.02
C ILE A 146 -22.33 11.04 0.32
N GLU A 147 -23.44 11.77 0.20
CA GLU A 147 -23.44 13.20 0.48
C GLU A 147 -23.17 13.51 1.95
N ASN A 148 -23.81 12.78 2.85
CA ASN A 148 -23.59 12.91 4.28
C ASN A 148 -22.16 12.51 4.66
N TYR A 149 -21.65 11.45 4.04
CA TYR A 149 -20.30 10.98 4.27
C TYR A 149 -19.27 12.05 3.87
N ILE A 150 -19.42 12.63 2.67
CA ILE A 150 -18.52 13.68 2.18
C ILE A 150 -18.55 14.90 3.10
N GLN A 151 -19.74 15.30 3.54
CA GLN A 151 -19.90 16.42 4.46
C GLN A 151 -19.18 16.15 5.79
N HIS A 152 -19.28 14.92 6.29
CA HIS A 152 -18.61 14.52 7.54
C HIS A 152 -17.08 14.51 7.41
N GLN A 153 -16.55 14.28 6.21
CA GLN A 153 -15.11 14.22 5.94
C GLN A 153 -14.52 15.57 5.50
N SER A 154 -15.31 16.56 5.36
CA SER A 154 -14.89 17.91 4.90
C SER A 154 -14.18 18.71 5.98
#